data_4aebce453c06835f8b1fbf4832e34a3a
#
_entry.id   4aebce453c06835f8b1fbf4832e34a3a
#
_cell.length_a   1.000
_cell.length_b   1.000
_cell.length_c   1.000
_cell.angle_alpha   90.00
_cell.angle_beta   90.00
_cell.angle_gamma   90.00
#
_symmetry.space_group_name_H-M   'P 1'
#
loop_
_entity.id
_entity.type
_entity.pdbx_description
1 polymer ?
#
loop_
_entity_poly.entity_id
_entity_poly.type
_entity_poly.pdbx_seq_one_letter_code
_entity_poly.pdbx_strand_id
1 'polypeptide(L)'
;MVELYRTNTTASRQIDVFFNANSLEDEYQEAKKRITKAFDNPSKIPNLSTVKRNISDFKKFNPPAEKVIDLELIYVTNLAEFLESFDGPDSYYKSLLSVTNTLALNCMRANLSLTGPQTEQLKVVLDLLLEYGWEPEYYVFDVLDLPYEQLWY
;
A
#
# COMPACT_ATOMS: atom_id res chain seq x y z
N MET A 1 3.60 -21.18 25.87
CA MET A 1 4.17 -20.06 25.11
C MET A 1 5.49 -20.39 24.40
N VAL A 2 6.38 -21.12 25.05
CA VAL A 2 7.67 -21.50 24.44
C VAL A 2 7.47 -22.44 23.23
N GLU A 3 6.56 -23.38 23.31
CA GLU A 3 6.26 -24.29 22.18
C GLU A 3 5.68 -23.54 20.98
N LEU A 4 4.74 -22.60 21.22
CA LEU A 4 4.15 -21.77 20.17
C LEU A 4 5.24 -20.91 19.49
N TYR A 5 6.16 -20.38 20.27
CA TYR A 5 7.27 -19.58 19.75
C TYR A 5 8.18 -20.40 18.81
N ARG A 6 8.42 -21.67 19.15
CA ARG A 6 9.30 -22.54 18.36
C ARG A 6 8.62 -23.11 17.11
N THR A 7 7.31 -23.32 17.15
CA THR A 7 6.59 -24.04 16.09
C THR A 7 5.90 -23.14 15.08
N ASN A 8 5.74 -21.84 15.39
CA ASN A 8 5.04 -20.89 14.52
C ASN A 8 5.90 -19.67 14.25
N THR A 9 6.45 -19.56 13.03
CA THR A 9 7.35 -18.47 12.63
C THR A 9 6.67 -17.11 12.75
N THR A 10 5.40 -16.98 12.35
CA THR A 10 4.65 -15.71 12.44
C THR A 10 4.47 -15.29 13.90
N ALA A 11 4.05 -16.21 14.77
CA ALA A 11 3.89 -15.92 16.19
C ALA A 11 5.23 -15.56 16.83
N SER A 12 6.30 -16.23 16.44
CA SER A 12 7.67 -15.95 16.90
C SER A 12 8.09 -14.51 16.56
N ARG A 13 7.86 -14.09 15.31
CA ARG A 13 8.19 -12.74 14.85
C ARG A 13 7.33 -11.68 15.56
N GLN A 14 6.03 -11.95 15.78
CA GLN A 14 5.16 -11.04 16.53
C GLN A 14 5.62 -10.83 17.96
N ILE A 15 6.08 -11.88 18.63
CA ILE A 15 6.62 -11.78 20.00
C ILE A 15 7.90 -10.96 19.99
N ASP A 16 8.79 -11.18 19.02
CA ASP A 16 10.05 -10.42 18.91
C ASP A 16 9.76 -8.94 18.70
N VAL A 17 8.80 -8.59 17.84
CA VAL A 17 8.40 -7.19 17.58
C VAL A 17 7.82 -6.55 18.84
N PHE A 18 7.03 -7.30 19.62
CA PHE A 18 6.44 -6.81 20.87
C PHE A 18 7.49 -6.39 21.90
N PHE A 19 8.60 -7.14 21.99
CA PHE A 19 9.68 -6.89 22.94
C PHE A 19 10.84 -6.06 22.39
N ASN A 20 10.84 -5.76 21.07
CA ASN A 20 11.95 -5.06 20.44
C ASN A 20 11.45 -4.11 19.35
N ALA A 21 11.44 -2.80 19.63
CA ALA A 21 11.00 -1.78 18.70
C ALA A 21 11.83 -1.77 17.39
N ASN A 22 13.11 -2.17 17.44
CA ASN A 22 13.96 -2.25 16.24
C ASN A 22 13.48 -3.36 15.29
N SER A 23 12.88 -4.43 15.82
CA SER A 23 12.32 -5.51 14.99
C SER A 23 11.13 -5.04 14.17
N LEU A 24 10.32 -4.13 14.68
CA LEU A 24 9.20 -3.55 13.91
C LEU A 24 9.73 -2.74 12.74
N GLU A 25 10.75 -1.91 12.95
CA GLU A 25 11.38 -1.14 11.88
C GLU A 25 12.01 -2.07 10.83
N ASP A 26 12.67 -3.13 11.28
CA ASP A 26 13.27 -4.13 10.39
C ASP A 26 12.20 -4.82 9.54
N GLU A 27 11.06 -5.17 10.12
CA GLU A 27 9.93 -5.77 9.40
C GLU A 27 9.32 -4.79 8.38
N TYR A 28 9.23 -3.52 8.75
CA TYR A 28 8.77 -2.47 7.84
C TYR A 28 9.72 -2.32 6.64
N GLN A 29 11.02 -2.21 6.88
CA GLN A 29 12.02 -2.08 5.82
C GLN A 29 12.03 -3.30 4.90
N GLU A 30 11.87 -4.49 5.47
CA GLU A 30 11.81 -5.72 4.69
C GLU A 30 10.56 -5.77 3.81
N ALA A 31 9.40 -5.39 4.34
CA ALA A 31 8.16 -5.31 3.57
C ALA A 31 8.28 -4.30 2.43
N LYS A 32 8.83 -3.12 2.71
CA LYS A 32 9.07 -2.07 1.72
C LYS A 32 9.95 -2.57 0.58
N LYS A 33 11.03 -3.24 0.93
CA LYS A 33 11.98 -3.81 -0.04
C LYS A 33 11.32 -4.85 -0.93
N ARG A 34 10.54 -5.75 -0.36
CA ARG A 34 9.84 -6.81 -1.10
C ARG A 34 8.81 -6.24 -2.06
N ILE A 35 8.05 -5.24 -1.64
CA ILE A 35 7.06 -4.58 -2.49
C ILE A 35 7.75 -3.89 -3.67
N THR A 36 8.78 -3.09 -3.40
CA THR A 36 9.51 -2.37 -4.43
C THR A 36 10.16 -3.33 -5.43
N LYS A 37 10.80 -4.38 -4.92
CA LYS A 37 11.51 -5.36 -5.76
C LYS A 37 10.58 -6.15 -6.67
N ALA A 38 9.33 -6.35 -6.26
CA ALA A 38 8.35 -7.10 -7.06
C ALA A 38 8.08 -6.44 -8.42
N PHE A 39 8.27 -5.13 -8.53
CA PHE A 39 8.02 -4.35 -9.76
C PHE A 39 9.29 -4.01 -10.53
N ASP A 40 10.47 -4.39 -10.05
CA ASP A 40 11.76 -4.00 -10.64
C ASP A 40 12.12 -4.77 -11.92
N ASN A 41 11.53 -5.95 -12.12
CA ASN A 41 11.89 -6.79 -13.27
C ASN A 41 10.86 -6.62 -14.39
N PRO A 42 11.20 -5.89 -15.48
CA PRO A 42 10.24 -5.64 -16.57
C PRO A 42 9.88 -6.89 -17.38
N SER A 43 10.67 -7.97 -17.28
CA SER A 43 10.37 -9.22 -17.98
C SER A 43 9.46 -10.15 -17.19
N LYS A 44 9.10 -9.79 -15.98
CA LYS A 44 8.29 -10.63 -15.09
C LYS A 44 7.07 -9.87 -14.59
N ILE A 45 5.89 -10.39 -14.91
CA ILE A 45 4.63 -9.81 -14.44
C ILE A 45 4.48 -10.08 -12.94
N PRO A 46 4.35 -9.04 -12.09
CA PRO A 46 4.24 -9.25 -10.65
C PRO A 46 2.94 -9.94 -10.27
N ASN A 47 3.02 -10.87 -9.32
CA ASN A 47 1.83 -11.47 -8.72
C ASN A 47 1.32 -10.56 -7.61
N LEU A 48 0.26 -9.81 -7.88
CA LEU A 48 -0.23 -8.79 -6.96
C LEU A 48 -0.73 -9.36 -5.63
N SER A 49 -1.29 -10.56 -5.62
CA SER A 49 -1.72 -11.21 -4.38
C SER A 49 -0.53 -11.45 -3.45
N THR A 50 0.60 -11.90 -3.99
CA THR A 50 1.84 -12.09 -3.24
C THR A 50 2.40 -10.77 -2.74
N VAL A 51 2.38 -9.73 -3.58
CA VAL A 51 2.88 -8.41 -3.20
C VAL A 51 2.04 -7.82 -2.07
N LYS A 52 0.70 -7.87 -2.19
CA LYS A 52 -0.21 -7.36 -1.15
C LYS A 52 -0.09 -8.12 0.17
N ARG A 53 0.29 -9.39 0.12
CA ARG A 53 0.49 -10.20 1.33
C ARG A 53 1.57 -9.61 2.23
N ASN A 54 2.57 -8.93 1.67
CA ASN A 54 3.59 -8.25 2.49
C ASN A 54 2.97 -7.20 3.39
N ILE A 55 1.95 -6.49 2.92
CA ILE A 55 1.22 -5.50 3.73
C ILE A 55 0.38 -6.21 4.80
N SER A 56 -0.36 -7.26 4.41
CA SER A 56 -1.20 -8.02 5.33
C SER A 56 -0.38 -8.65 6.45
N ASP A 57 0.77 -9.22 6.12
CA ASP A 57 1.65 -9.84 7.10
C ASP A 57 2.24 -8.80 8.05
N PHE A 58 2.60 -7.62 7.53
CA PHE A 58 3.09 -6.53 8.38
C PHE A 58 2.02 -6.06 9.36
N LYS A 59 0.76 -5.98 8.94
CA LYS A 59 -0.36 -5.59 9.82
C LYS A 59 -0.51 -6.48 11.04
N LYS A 60 -0.07 -7.75 10.95
CA LYS A 60 -0.15 -8.69 12.08
C LYS A 60 0.74 -8.29 13.26
N PHE A 61 1.71 -7.41 13.05
CA PHE A 61 2.57 -6.88 14.11
C PHE A 61 1.95 -5.68 14.86
N ASN A 62 0.70 -5.30 14.55
CA ASN A 62 0.03 -4.13 15.13
C ASN A 62 0.86 -2.84 14.98
N PRO A 63 1.33 -2.51 13.77
CA PRO A 63 2.15 -1.32 13.56
C PRO A 63 1.34 -0.04 13.67
N PRO A 64 2.01 1.12 13.84
CA PRO A 64 1.35 2.41 13.71
C PRO A 64 0.69 2.55 12.32
N ALA A 65 -0.47 3.22 12.28
CA ALA A 65 -1.22 3.40 11.04
C ALA A 65 -0.39 4.07 9.94
N GLU A 66 0.47 5.02 10.30
CA GLU A 66 1.32 5.73 9.34
C GLU A 66 2.25 4.80 8.56
N LYS A 67 2.73 3.72 9.18
CA LYS A 67 3.60 2.76 8.52
C LYS A 67 2.84 1.88 7.54
N VAL A 68 1.61 1.51 7.87
CA VAL A 68 0.73 0.75 6.95
C VAL A 68 0.38 1.62 5.74
N ILE A 69 0.01 2.87 5.98
CA ILE A 69 -0.32 3.84 4.93
C ILE A 69 0.89 4.03 4.00
N ASP A 70 2.09 4.13 4.56
CA ASP A 70 3.31 4.26 3.76
C ASP A 70 3.53 3.04 2.85
N LEU A 71 3.34 1.83 3.36
CA LEU A 71 3.46 0.61 2.54
C LEU A 71 2.39 0.54 1.45
N GLU A 72 1.16 0.95 1.76
CA GLU A 72 0.09 1.02 0.78
C GLU A 72 0.40 2.04 -0.31
N LEU A 73 0.97 3.19 0.06
CA LEU A 73 1.39 4.21 -0.90
C LEU A 73 2.52 3.70 -1.80
N ILE A 74 3.50 3.00 -1.23
CA ILE A 74 4.58 2.37 -2.00
C ILE A 74 4.00 1.37 -3.02
N TYR A 75 3.05 0.56 -2.59
CA TYR A 75 2.39 -0.40 -3.47
C TYR A 75 1.69 0.29 -4.65
N VAL A 76 0.81 1.27 -4.37
CA VAL A 76 0.04 1.92 -5.44
C VAL A 76 0.93 2.74 -6.37
N THR A 77 1.98 3.36 -5.85
CA THR A 77 2.93 4.12 -6.65
C THR A 77 3.68 3.21 -7.63
N ASN A 78 4.21 2.10 -7.13
CA ASN A 78 4.93 1.13 -7.97
C ASN A 78 4.02 0.47 -8.99
N LEU A 79 2.80 0.11 -8.60
CA LEU A 79 1.83 -0.50 -9.50
C LEU A 79 1.40 0.49 -10.60
N ALA A 80 1.18 1.76 -10.25
CA ALA A 80 0.84 2.79 -11.22
C ALA A 80 1.97 3.00 -12.24
N GLU A 81 3.20 3.07 -11.79
CA GLU A 81 4.36 3.17 -12.68
C GLU A 81 4.47 1.97 -13.62
N PHE A 82 4.23 0.78 -13.10
CA PHE A 82 4.21 -0.45 -13.91
C PHE A 82 3.12 -0.36 -15.00
N LEU A 83 1.91 0.05 -14.64
CA LEU A 83 0.78 0.14 -15.57
C LEU A 83 0.98 1.23 -16.64
N GLU A 84 1.63 2.32 -16.29
CA GLU A 84 1.99 3.36 -17.26
C GLU A 84 2.97 2.84 -18.32
N SER A 85 3.89 1.98 -17.90
CA SER A 85 4.95 1.47 -18.77
C SER A 85 4.53 0.25 -19.59
N PHE A 86 3.70 -0.63 -19.05
CA PHE A 86 3.48 -1.96 -19.60
C PHE A 86 2.02 -2.29 -19.91
N ASP A 87 1.09 -1.45 -19.50
CA ASP A 87 -0.35 -1.68 -19.65
C ASP A 87 -0.75 -3.09 -19.21
N GLY A 88 -1.45 -3.19 -18.10
CA GLY A 88 -1.81 -4.47 -17.51
C GLY A 88 -3.27 -4.83 -17.71
N PRO A 89 -3.67 -6.04 -17.27
CA PRO A 89 -5.07 -6.46 -17.30
C PRO A 89 -5.91 -5.65 -16.31
N ASP A 90 -7.24 -5.66 -16.50
CA ASP A 90 -8.19 -4.95 -15.64
C ASP A 90 -8.03 -5.30 -14.17
N SER A 91 -7.66 -6.55 -13.84
CA SER A 91 -7.43 -6.97 -12.46
C SER A 91 -6.36 -6.14 -11.76
N TYR A 92 -5.38 -5.63 -12.50
CA TYR A 92 -4.32 -4.78 -11.95
C TYR A 92 -4.85 -3.39 -11.62
N TYR A 93 -5.69 -2.82 -12.50
CA TYR A 93 -6.36 -1.55 -12.22
C TYR A 93 -7.33 -1.68 -11.05
N LYS A 94 -8.06 -2.81 -10.95
CA LYS A 94 -8.94 -3.08 -9.81
C LYS A 94 -8.16 -3.13 -8.51
N SER A 95 -6.98 -3.76 -8.51
CA SER A 95 -6.12 -3.79 -7.33
C SER A 95 -5.61 -2.39 -6.97
N LEU A 96 -5.18 -1.63 -7.98
CA LEU A 96 -4.75 -0.24 -7.78
C LEU A 96 -5.87 0.59 -7.15
N LEU A 97 -7.08 0.49 -7.69
CA LEU A 97 -8.25 1.19 -7.18
C LEU A 97 -8.56 0.79 -5.73
N SER A 98 -8.59 -0.53 -5.47
CA SER A 98 -8.90 -1.07 -4.14
C SER A 98 -7.93 -0.59 -3.08
N VAL A 99 -6.63 -0.67 -3.35
CA VAL A 99 -5.62 -0.25 -2.37
C VAL A 99 -5.61 1.26 -2.21
N THR A 100 -5.82 2.02 -3.29
CA THR A 100 -5.93 3.48 -3.22
C THR A 100 -7.10 3.88 -2.32
N ASN A 101 -8.26 3.26 -2.47
CA ASN A 101 -9.41 3.51 -1.61
C ASN A 101 -9.12 3.16 -0.15
N THR A 102 -8.49 2.00 0.09
CA THR A 102 -8.12 1.55 1.43
C THR A 102 -7.15 2.51 2.11
N LEU A 103 -6.14 2.97 1.38
CA LEU A 103 -5.15 3.93 1.86
C LEU A 103 -5.83 5.22 2.32
N ALA A 104 -6.70 5.78 1.50
CA ALA A 104 -7.42 7.00 1.84
C ALA A 104 -8.32 6.81 3.06
N LEU A 105 -9.02 5.68 3.14
CA LEU A 105 -9.86 5.35 4.28
C LEU A 105 -9.03 5.22 5.57
N ASN A 106 -7.85 4.62 5.48
CA ASN A 106 -6.93 4.50 6.61
C ASN A 106 -6.45 5.88 7.08
N CYS A 107 -6.18 6.80 6.17
CA CYS A 107 -5.82 8.18 6.52
C CYS A 107 -6.94 8.85 7.31
N MET A 108 -8.18 8.71 6.85
CA MET A 108 -9.35 9.29 7.52
C MET A 108 -9.55 8.70 8.91
N ARG A 109 -9.50 7.37 9.02
CA ARG A 109 -9.73 6.66 10.30
C ARG A 109 -8.65 6.97 11.34
N ALA A 110 -7.40 7.13 10.89
CA ALA A 110 -6.29 7.45 11.77
C ALA A 110 -6.12 8.95 11.99
N ASN A 111 -6.92 9.77 11.32
CA ASN A 111 -6.82 11.23 11.35
C ASN A 111 -5.40 11.69 10.98
N LEU A 112 -4.83 11.09 9.95
CA LEU A 112 -3.50 11.40 9.44
C LEU A 112 -3.59 12.14 8.12
N SER A 113 -2.75 13.16 7.98
CA SER A 113 -2.61 13.89 6.72
C SER A 113 -1.37 13.40 5.97
N LEU A 114 -1.49 13.29 4.66
CA LEU A 114 -0.34 12.98 3.81
C LEU A 114 0.61 14.17 3.74
N THR A 115 1.90 13.89 3.65
CA THR A 115 2.90 14.93 3.39
C THR A 115 2.74 15.47 1.97
N GLY A 116 3.39 16.61 1.66
CA GLY A 116 3.38 17.15 0.30
C GLY A 116 3.84 16.16 -0.76
N PRO A 117 5.01 15.51 -0.60
CA PRO A 117 5.47 14.48 -1.54
C PRO A 117 4.52 13.29 -1.67
N GLN A 118 3.94 12.82 -0.57
CA GLN A 118 2.96 11.71 -0.58
C GLN A 118 1.69 12.11 -1.34
N THR A 119 1.23 13.33 -1.14
CA THR A 119 0.06 13.87 -1.85
C THR A 119 0.31 13.88 -3.36
N GLU A 120 1.47 14.34 -3.80
CA GLU A 120 1.82 14.36 -5.22
C GLU A 120 1.90 12.95 -5.81
N GLN A 121 2.45 11.99 -5.07
CA GLN A 121 2.49 10.59 -5.50
C GLN A 121 1.08 10.02 -5.68
N LEU A 122 0.18 10.28 -4.74
CA LEU A 122 -1.18 9.78 -4.81
C LEU A 122 -1.99 10.46 -5.93
N LYS A 123 -1.72 11.73 -6.22
CA LYS A 123 -2.34 12.43 -7.35
C LYS A 123 -2.00 11.77 -8.69
N VAL A 124 -0.76 11.33 -8.87
CA VAL A 124 -0.35 10.61 -10.08
C VAL A 124 -1.15 9.30 -10.22
N VAL A 125 -1.34 8.58 -9.13
CA VAL A 125 -2.14 7.36 -9.12
C VAL A 125 -3.60 7.66 -9.47
N LEU A 126 -4.17 8.72 -8.89
CA LEU A 126 -5.54 9.16 -9.18
C LEU A 126 -5.72 9.51 -10.66
N ASP A 127 -4.78 10.26 -11.23
CA ASP A 127 -4.84 10.66 -12.64
C ASP A 127 -4.83 9.43 -13.56
N LEU A 128 -4.03 8.44 -13.26
CA LEU A 128 -3.98 7.19 -14.02
C LEU A 128 -5.32 6.44 -13.95
N LEU A 129 -5.89 6.31 -12.76
CA LEU A 129 -7.17 5.64 -12.58
C LEU A 129 -8.29 6.33 -13.36
N LEU A 130 -8.36 7.66 -13.28
CA LEU A 130 -9.38 8.44 -13.98
C LEU A 130 -9.20 8.38 -15.50
N GLU A 131 -7.96 8.38 -15.98
CA GLU A 131 -7.66 8.27 -17.41
C GLU A 131 -8.23 6.99 -18.02
N TYR A 132 -8.19 5.88 -17.28
CA TYR A 132 -8.68 4.59 -17.75
C TYR A 132 -10.11 4.29 -17.31
N GLY A 133 -10.83 5.27 -16.76
CA GLY A 133 -12.24 5.13 -16.41
C GLY A 133 -12.50 4.45 -15.08
N TRP A 134 -11.50 4.32 -14.23
CA TRP A 134 -11.63 3.74 -12.90
C TRP A 134 -11.88 4.84 -11.88
N GLU A 135 -13.02 4.80 -11.23
CA GLU A 135 -13.51 5.86 -10.34
C GLU A 135 -13.22 5.54 -8.87
N PRO A 136 -12.27 6.26 -8.22
CA PRO A 136 -12.05 6.10 -6.78
C PRO A 136 -13.22 6.62 -5.95
N GLU A 137 -13.32 6.13 -4.71
CA GLU A 137 -14.31 6.61 -3.75
C GLU A 137 -14.07 8.08 -3.40
N TYR A 138 -15.14 8.77 -2.99
CA TYR A 138 -15.09 10.21 -2.72
C TYR A 138 -14.02 10.60 -1.69
N TYR A 139 -13.75 9.74 -0.72
CA TYR A 139 -12.78 10.04 0.34
C TYR A 139 -11.33 10.09 -0.18
N VAL A 140 -11.04 9.51 -1.34
CA VAL A 140 -9.73 9.70 -1.98
C VAL A 140 -9.53 11.17 -2.34
N PHE A 141 -10.57 11.79 -2.90
CA PHE A 141 -10.53 13.22 -3.24
C PHE A 141 -10.44 14.09 -1.99
N ASP A 142 -11.13 13.73 -0.91
CA ASP A 142 -11.08 14.45 0.35
C ASP A 142 -9.65 14.42 0.94
N VAL A 143 -9.00 13.28 0.93
CA VAL A 143 -7.62 13.13 1.43
C VAL A 143 -6.64 13.97 0.61
N LEU A 144 -6.89 14.10 -0.69
CA LEU A 144 -6.05 14.92 -1.59
C LEU A 144 -6.46 16.40 -1.62
N ASP A 145 -7.50 16.76 -0.88
CA ASP A 145 -8.08 18.11 -0.87
C ASP A 145 -8.46 18.57 -2.29
N LEU A 146 -9.07 17.65 -3.03
CA LEU A 146 -9.56 17.90 -4.39
C LEU A 146 -11.09 17.87 -4.41
N PRO A 147 -11.73 18.78 -5.17
CA PRO A 147 -13.19 18.74 -5.31
C PRO A 147 -13.62 17.57 -6.19
N TYR A 148 -14.41 16.68 -5.63
CA TYR A 148 -14.90 15.50 -6.32
C TYR A 148 -15.67 15.84 -7.60
N GLU A 149 -16.54 16.85 -7.52
CA GLU A 149 -17.43 17.24 -8.63
C GLU A 149 -16.71 17.84 -9.84
N GLN A 150 -15.56 18.50 -9.63
CA GLN A 150 -14.83 19.17 -10.70
C GLN A 150 -14.06 18.22 -11.62
N LEU A 151 -13.88 16.98 -11.21
CA LEU A 151 -13.11 16.00 -11.98
C LEU A 151 -13.97 15.30 -13.06
N TRP A 152 -15.27 15.57 -13.09
CA TRP A 152 -16.19 14.99 -14.06
C TRP A 152 -16.46 15.90 -15.27
N TYR A 153 -15.92 17.06 -15.25
CA TYR A 153 -16.04 18.04 -16.31
C TYR A 153 -14.67 18.28 -16.95
#